data_417610e92d4162ed42bb207baee40258
#
_entry.id   417610e92d4162ed42bb207baee40258
#
_cell.length_a   1.000
_cell.length_b   1.000
_cell.length_c   1.000
_cell.angle_alpha   90.00
_cell.angle_beta   90.00
_cell.angle_gamma   90.00
#
_symmetry.space_group_name_H-M   'P 1'
#
loop_
_entity.id
_entity.type
_entity.pdbx_description
1 polymer ?
#
loop_
_entity_poly.entity_id
_entity_poly.type
_entity_poly.pdbx_seq_one_letter_code
_entity_poly.pdbx_strand_id
1 'polypeptide(L)'
;MTTDEKTTSNAELYKIYTDYAKDRRIILHHGDSLKFLKTVPDNSINLIVTSPPYNIGKKYEKKATLEAYLKNQENIIRILYDKLKNEGSVCWEVGNYVNNGEIYPLDIYF
;
A
#
# COMPACT_ATOMS: atom_id res chain seq x y z
N MET A 1 -34.56 -15.06 15.59
CA MET A 1 -33.58 -15.43 14.57
C MET A 1 -32.20 -15.43 15.18
N THR A 2 -31.74 -16.60 15.50
CA THR A 2 -30.40 -16.76 16.08
C THR A 2 -29.39 -16.64 14.97
N THR A 3 -28.73 -15.49 14.88
CA THR A 3 -27.43 -15.43 14.26
C THR A 3 -26.50 -16.23 15.14
N ASP A 4 -25.98 -17.33 14.63
CA ASP A 4 -24.83 -17.99 15.23
C ASP A 4 -23.65 -17.01 15.16
N GLU A 5 -23.62 -16.08 16.09
CA GLU A 5 -22.40 -15.39 16.40
C GLU A 5 -21.47 -16.45 16.99
N LYS A 6 -20.67 -17.05 16.11
CA LYS A 6 -19.52 -17.82 16.56
C LYS A 6 -18.72 -16.91 17.46
N THR A 7 -18.77 -17.18 18.76
CA THR A 7 -17.93 -16.47 19.73
C THR A 7 -16.49 -16.78 19.38
N THR A 8 -15.88 -15.91 18.56
CA THR A 8 -14.48 -16.01 18.21
C THR A 8 -13.69 -15.77 19.47
N SER A 9 -12.82 -16.70 19.84
CA SER A 9 -11.99 -16.55 21.03
C SER A 9 -11.11 -15.31 20.87
N ASN A 10 -10.78 -14.61 21.96
CA ASN A 10 -9.87 -13.45 21.91
C ASN A 10 -8.53 -13.80 21.26
N ALA A 11 -8.03 -15.02 21.44
CA ALA A 11 -6.80 -15.49 20.81
C ALA A 11 -6.89 -15.50 19.27
N GLU A 12 -8.05 -15.90 18.71
CA GLU A 12 -8.25 -15.88 17.25
C GLU A 12 -8.45 -14.47 16.70
N LEU A 13 -9.10 -13.58 17.46
CA LEU A 13 -9.31 -12.19 17.05
C LEU A 13 -8.01 -11.44 16.81
N TYR A 14 -6.99 -11.74 17.59
CA TYR A 14 -5.69 -11.05 17.53
C TYR A 14 -4.57 -11.89 16.90
N LYS A 15 -4.92 -13.03 16.32
CA LYS A 15 -3.94 -13.86 15.64
C LYS A 15 -3.39 -13.13 14.41
N ILE A 16 -2.07 -13.09 14.30
CA ILE A 16 -1.36 -12.47 13.16
C ILE A 16 -1.00 -13.57 12.17
N TYR A 17 -1.40 -13.36 10.93
CA TYR A 17 -1.05 -14.23 9.80
C TYR A 17 -0.04 -13.53 8.92
N THR A 18 0.64 -14.29 8.08
CA THR A 18 1.64 -13.75 7.14
C THR A 18 1.14 -13.68 5.71
N ASP A 19 0.12 -14.46 5.37
CA ASP A 19 -0.44 -14.51 4.02
C ASP A 19 -1.92 -14.14 4.03
N TYR A 20 -2.39 -13.64 2.90
CA TYR A 20 -3.78 -13.28 2.74
C TYR A 20 -4.70 -14.51 2.73
N ALA A 21 -5.78 -14.43 3.48
CA ALA A 21 -6.99 -15.23 3.32
C ALA A 21 -8.18 -14.40 3.82
N LYS A 22 -9.36 -14.68 3.26
CA LYS A 22 -10.57 -13.85 3.46
C LYS A 22 -10.97 -13.64 4.92
N ASP A 23 -10.81 -14.66 5.75
CA ASP A 23 -11.29 -14.63 7.14
C ASP A 23 -10.22 -14.19 8.14
N ARG A 24 -9.07 -13.78 7.69
CA ARG A 24 -7.97 -13.32 8.52
C ARG A 24 -8.13 -11.84 8.85
N ARG A 25 -8.15 -11.52 10.13
CA ARG A 25 -8.36 -10.15 10.61
C ARG A 25 -7.09 -9.31 10.59
N ILE A 26 -5.95 -9.92 10.91
CA ILE A 26 -4.65 -9.26 10.95
C ILE A 26 -3.67 -10.04 10.11
N ILE A 27 -3.09 -9.36 9.14
CA ILE A 27 -2.05 -9.94 8.28
C ILE A 27 -0.86 -9.00 8.31
N LEU A 28 0.30 -9.53 8.69
CA LEU A 28 1.57 -8.82 8.66
C LEU A 28 2.52 -9.56 7.74
N HIS A 29 2.64 -9.04 6.52
CA HIS A 29 3.48 -9.65 5.49
C HIS A 29 4.82 -8.90 5.37
N HIS A 30 5.91 -9.65 5.41
CA HIS A 30 7.25 -9.14 5.13
C HIS A 30 7.70 -9.61 3.75
N GLY A 31 7.89 -8.68 2.84
CA GLY A 31 8.27 -8.97 1.47
C GLY A 31 7.89 -7.84 0.52
N ASP A 32 7.95 -8.14 -0.76
CA ASP A 32 7.51 -7.21 -1.80
C ASP A 32 6.00 -6.98 -1.72
N SER A 33 5.59 -5.75 -1.46
CA SER A 33 4.19 -5.38 -1.32
C SER A 33 3.37 -5.63 -2.59
N LEU A 34 3.97 -5.47 -3.77
CA LEU A 34 3.26 -5.72 -5.03
C LEU A 34 2.98 -7.22 -5.24
N LYS A 35 3.91 -8.07 -4.85
CA LYS A 35 3.68 -9.53 -4.86
C LYS A 35 2.58 -9.92 -3.89
N PHE A 36 2.57 -9.34 -2.71
CA PHE A 36 1.52 -9.56 -1.73
C PHE A 36 0.16 -9.09 -2.24
N LEU A 37 0.08 -7.91 -2.83
CA LEU A 37 -1.16 -7.35 -3.37
C LEU A 37 -1.78 -8.21 -4.47
N LYS A 38 -0.98 -8.95 -5.22
CA LYS A 38 -1.51 -9.91 -6.20
C LYS A 38 -2.33 -11.02 -5.58
N THR A 39 -2.13 -11.32 -4.31
CA THR A 39 -2.91 -12.32 -3.57
C THR A 39 -4.20 -11.75 -2.99
N VAL A 40 -4.32 -10.44 -2.93
CA VAL A 40 -5.51 -9.72 -2.40
C VAL A 40 -6.51 -9.54 -3.54
N PRO A 41 -7.80 -9.85 -3.33
CA PRO A 41 -8.81 -9.66 -4.36
C PRO A 41 -8.96 -8.18 -4.77
N ASP A 42 -9.33 -7.94 -6.03
CA ASP A 42 -9.72 -6.62 -6.50
C ASP A 42 -10.99 -6.15 -5.77
N ASN A 43 -11.17 -4.85 -5.64
CA ASN A 43 -12.32 -4.24 -4.99
C ASN A 43 -12.57 -4.73 -3.56
N SER A 44 -11.52 -4.96 -2.78
CA SER A 44 -11.62 -5.52 -1.43
C SER A 44 -11.12 -4.62 -0.31
N ILE A 45 -10.38 -3.55 -0.63
CA ILE A 45 -9.73 -2.69 0.36
C ILE A 45 -10.52 -1.39 0.52
N ASN A 46 -10.79 -1.01 1.76
CA ASN A 46 -11.48 0.24 2.09
C ASN A 46 -10.52 1.42 2.22
N LEU A 47 -9.34 1.19 2.77
CA LEU A 47 -8.36 2.24 3.03
C LEU A 47 -6.94 1.73 2.81
N ILE A 48 -6.17 2.49 2.08
CA ILE A 48 -4.74 2.29 1.90
C ILE A 48 -4.02 3.52 2.44
N VAL A 49 -3.04 3.31 3.29
CA VAL A 49 -2.17 4.38 3.81
C VAL A 49 -0.73 3.98 3.55
N THR A 50 -0.01 4.81 2.83
CA THR A 50 1.38 4.51 2.48
C THR A 50 2.20 5.78 2.30
N SER A 51 3.49 5.65 2.59
CA SER A 51 4.52 6.63 2.25
C SER A 51 5.54 5.93 1.36
N PRO A 52 5.43 6.04 0.03
CA PRO A 52 6.39 5.41 -0.86
C PRO A 52 7.78 6.04 -0.74
N PRO A 53 8.83 5.41 -1.24
CA PRO A 53 10.14 6.03 -1.28
C PRO A 53 10.09 7.40 -1.96
N TYR A 54 10.77 8.40 -1.38
CA TYR A 54 10.72 9.78 -1.88
C TYR A 54 11.77 10.07 -2.96
N ASN A 55 12.57 9.08 -3.34
CA ASN A 55 13.65 9.20 -4.32
C ASN A 55 14.72 10.25 -3.95
N ILE A 56 15.06 10.29 -2.67
CA ILE A 56 16.04 11.24 -2.13
C ILE A 56 17.43 10.65 -1.89
N GLY A 57 17.66 9.38 -2.30
CA GLY A 57 18.96 8.73 -2.21
C GLY A 57 19.33 8.20 -0.82
N LYS A 58 18.35 7.89 0.03
CA LYS A 58 18.59 7.22 1.31
C LYS A 58 19.14 5.81 1.12
N LYS A 59 19.76 5.26 2.17
CA LYS A 59 20.43 3.94 2.13
C LYS A 59 19.51 2.79 1.66
N TYR A 60 18.22 2.90 1.90
CA TYR A 60 17.23 1.87 1.57
C TYR A 60 16.59 2.05 0.20
N GLU A 61 16.97 3.10 -0.54
CA GLU A 61 16.44 3.35 -1.88
C GLU A 61 17.56 3.70 -2.86
N LYS A 62 17.35 3.31 -4.13
CA LYS A 62 18.20 3.72 -5.23
C LYS A 62 17.58 4.93 -5.90
N LYS A 63 18.30 6.06 -5.89
CA LYS A 63 17.81 7.28 -6.55
C LYS A 63 17.71 7.06 -8.06
N ALA A 64 16.52 7.30 -8.60
CA ALA A 64 16.22 7.25 -10.03
C ALA A 64 16.01 8.66 -10.58
N THR A 65 15.96 8.79 -11.91
CA THR A 65 15.51 10.03 -12.55
C THR A 65 14.06 10.33 -12.15
N LEU A 66 13.65 11.59 -12.17
CA LEU A 66 12.27 11.97 -11.86
C LEU A 66 11.27 11.22 -12.75
N GLU A 67 11.54 11.15 -14.05
CA GLU A 67 10.66 10.47 -15.00
C GLU A 67 10.52 8.97 -14.70
N ALA A 68 11.63 8.26 -14.46
CA ALA A 68 11.60 6.84 -14.12
C ALA A 68 10.89 6.61 -12.78
N TYR A 69 11.13 7.45 -11.79
CA TYR A 69 10.47 7.41 -10.49
C TYR A 69 8.94 7.57 -10.63
N LEU A 70 8.50 8.59 -11.34
CA LEU A 70 7.07 8.85 -11.54
C LEU A 70 6.37 7.72 -12.28
N LYS A 71 7.01 7.15 -13.29
CA LYS A 71 6.46 6.00 -14.02
C LYS A 71 6.31 4.78 -13.13
N ASN A 72 7.28 4.52 -12.28
CA ASN A 72 7.19 3.42 -11.32
C ASN A 72 6.07 3.65 -10.29
N GLN A 73 5.91 4.86 -9.79
CA GLN A 73 4.83 5.22 -8.88
C GLN A 73 3.46 5.09 -9.56
N GLU A 74 3.35 5.49 -10.82
CA GLU A 74 2.12 5.31 -11.59
C GLU A 74 1.69 3.84 -11.66
N ASN A 75 2.61 2.93 -11.90
CA ASN A 75 2.32 1.50 -11.94
C ASN A 75 1.82 0.98 -10.59
N ILE A 76 2.41 1.43 -9.51
CA ILE A 76 1.98 1.07 -8.15
C ILE A 76 0.57 1.60 -7.88
N ILE A 77 0.31 2.85 -8.19
CA ILE A 77 -1.00 3.49 -7.99
C ILE A 77 -2.10 2.77 -8.77
N ARG A 78 -1.83 2.34 -9.99
CA ARG A 78 -2.79 1.55 -10.79
C ARG A 78 -3.17 0.24 -10.10
N ILE A 79 -2.19 -0.46 -9.53
CA ILE A 79 -2.45 -1.71 -8.79
C ILE A 79 -3.28 -1.41 -7.54
N LEU A 80 -2.94 -0.37 -6.79
CA LEU A 80 -3.70 0.03 -5.60
C LEU A 80 -5.14 0.42 -5.96
N TYR A 81 -5.33 1.11 -7.05
CA TYR A 81 -6.66 1.47 -7.54
C TYR A 81 -7.54 0.24 -7.80
N ASP A 82 -6.98 -0.80 -8.42
CA ASP A 82 -7.71 -2.03 -8.69
C ASP A 82 -8.13 -2.76 -7.40
N LYS A 83 -7.34 -2.64 -6.34
CA LYS A 83 -7.61 -3.27 -5.04
C LYS A 83 -8.63 -2.51 -4.18
N LEU A 84 -8.79 -1.22 -4.42
CA LEU A 84 -9.75 -0.39 -3.69
C LEU A 84 -11.19 -0.72 -4.05
N LYS A 85 -12.07 -0.69 -3.04
CA LYS A 85 -13.52 -0.63 -3.27
C LYS A 85 -13.89 0.72 -3.90
N ASN A 86 -15.07 0.79 -4.54
CA ASN A 86 -15.55 2.03 -5.16
C ASN A 86 -15.59 3.23 -4.22
N GLU A 87 -15.87 3.01 -2.94
CA GLU A 87 -15.90 4.03 -1.90
C GLU A 87 -14.61 4.05 -1.05
N GLY A 88 -13.59 3.32 -1.51
CA GLY A 88 -12.31 3.25 -0.83
C GLY A 88 -11.49 4.52 -1.00
N SER A 89 -10.53 4.70 -0.12
CA SER A 89 -9.63 5.85 -0.11
C SER A 89 -8.18 5.41 -0.03
N VAL A 90 -7.30 6.21 -0.65
CA VAL A 90 -5.88 6.07 -0.50
C VAL A 90 -5.29 7.35 0.10
N CYS A 91 -4.47 7.20 1.13
CA CYS A 91 -3.65 8.27 1.68
C CYS A 91 -2.21 8.04 1.24
N TRP A 92 -1.74 8.93 0.40
CA TRP A 92 -0.43 8.84 -0.24
C TRP A 92 0.45 9.97 0.25
N GLU A 93 1.43 9.66 1.10
CA GLU A 93 2.36 10.66 1.60
C GLU A 93 3.50 10.86 0.60
N VAL A 94 3.79 12.10 0.26
CA VAL A 94 4.81 12.46 -0.73
C VAL A 94 5.83 13.43 -0.14
N GLY A 95 7.05 13.39 -0.70
CA GLY A 95 8.10 14.35 -0.40
C GLY A 95 8.42 15.22 -1.61
N ASN A 96 9.53 15.90 -1.55
CA ASN A 96 10.08 16.66 -2.66
C ASN A 96 11.20 15.89 -3.36
N TYR A 97 11.24 15.96 -4.67
CA TYR A 97 12.39 15.53 -5.43
C TYR A 97 13.39 16.68 -5.56
N VAL A 98 14.65 16.44 -5.24
CA VAL A 98 15.71 17.43 -5.33
C VAL A 98 16.78 16.95 -6.29
N ASN A 99 17.12 17.77 -7.27
CA ASN A 99 18.17 17.50 -8.24
C ASN A 99 18.95 18.80 -8.56
N ASN A 100 20.25 18.78 -8.37
CA ASN A 100 21.13 19.95 -8.61
C ASN A 100 20.64 21.25 -7.95
N GLY A 101 20.11 21.17 -6.73
CA GLY A 101 19.58 22.30 -5.99
C GLY A 101 18.17 22.73 -6.39
N GLU A 102 17.57 22.13 -7.41
CA GLU A 102 16.18 22.37 -7.79
C GLU A 102 15.24 21.46 -7.02
N ILE A 103 14.14 22.01 -6.53
CA ILE A 103 13.12 21.29 -5.77
C ILE A 103 11.90 21.08 -6.66
N TYR A 104 11.49 19.81 -6.78
CA TYR A 104 10.28 19.42 -7.50
C TYR A 104 9.28 18.88 -6.46
N PRO A 105 8.19 19.61 -6.17
CA PRO A 105 7.16 19.12 -5.25
C PRO A 105 6.40 17.96 -5.90
N LEU A 106 6.59 16.76 -5.37
CA LEU A 106 6.04 15.54 -5.98
C LEU A 106 4.51 15.45 -5.88
N ASP A 107 3.90 16.16 -4.95
CA ASP A 107 2.45 16.19 -4.78
C ASP A 107 1.69 16.70 -6.01
N ILE A 108 2.32 17.55 -6.83
CA ILE A 108 1.69 18.04 -8.07
C ILE A 108 1.69 17.02 -9.22
N TYR A 109 2.43 15.93 -9.08
CA TYR A 109 2.53 14.88 -10.10
C TYR A 109 1.61 13.69 -9.84
N PHE A 110 0.99 13.60 -8.66
CA PHE A 110 0.15 12.46 -8.24
C PHE A 110 -1.37 12.73 -8.22
#